data_99d781ac6e04f1e4aef6c7eba58e5e39
#
_entry.id   99d781ac6e04f1e4aef6c7eba58e5e39
#
_cell.length_a   1.000
_cell.length_b   1.000
_cell.length_c   1.000
_cell.angle_alpha   90.00
_cell.angle_beta   90.00
_cell.angle_gamma   90.00
#
_symmetry.space_group_name_H-M   'P 1'
#
loop_
_entity.id
_entity.type
_entity.pdbx_description
1 polymer ?
#
loop_
_entity_poly.entity_id
_entity_poly.type
_entity_poly.pdbx_seq_one_letter_code
_entity_poly.pdbx_strand_id
1 'polypeptide(L)'
;MTPAEYVEKTAAQSGSSFYYAFIFLPPPRRAAITAFYAFCREVDDVVEEVQDPSVAAAKLQWWRGEVAAAFDGHPTHPVTQALMPSAPAFGIEPRHLNAVIEGCETDLQQTRFLDFAALARYCHLVAGVVGEVAANIFGRTQDATVQYAHRLGLALQLTNIIRDVGDDARRGRIYLPISELQRFDVKAHEILRREAPWGYSERFTEIGRAHV
;
A
#
# COMPACT_ATOMS: atom_id res chain seq x y z
N MET A 1 14.55 -18.41 14.19
CA MET A 1 13.22 -17.81 13.94
C MET A 1 12.69 -18.45 12.65
N THR A 2 11.53 -19.09 12.72
CA THR A 2 10.87 -19.69 11.56
C THR A 2 10.27 -18.60 10.66
N PRO A 3 9.96 -18.86 9.37
CA PRO A 3 9.27 -17.93 8.51
C PRO A 3 7.94 -17.43 9.11
N ALA A 4 7.18 -18.30 9.75
CA ALA A 4 5.92 -17.94 10.41
C ALA A 4 6.13 -16.98 11.59
N GLU A 5 7.14 -17.23 12.43
CA GLU A 5 7.49 -16.32 13.53
C GLU A 5 7.98 -14.96 13.02
N TYR A 6 8.68 -14.95 11.88
CA TYR A 6 9.16 -13.72 11.27
C TYR A 6 7.99 -12.82 10.85
N VAL A 7 7.05 -13.35 10.05
CA VAL A 7 5.92 -12.55 9.55
C VAL A 7 4.98 -12.11 10.68
N GLU A 8 4.80 -12.94 11.70
CA GLU A 8 4.02 -12.59 12.90
C GLU A 8 4.66 -11.40 13.64
N LYS A 9 5.98 -11.43 13.81
CA LYS A 9 6.73 -10.35 14.44
C LYS A 9 6.64 -9.05 13.61
N THR A 10 6.85 -9.12 12.30
CA THR A 10 6.75 -7.97 11.39
C THR A 10 5.35 -7.34 11.45
N ALA A 11 4.30 -8.17 11.39
CA ALA A 11 2.93 -7.69 11.48
C ALA A 11 2.60 -7.06 12.85
N ALA A 12 3.05 -7.67 13.93
CA ALA A 12 2.83 -7.15 15.29
C ALA A 12 3.55 -5.82 15.55
N GLN A 13 4.76 -5.67 15.03
CA GLN A 13 5.58 -4.46 15.19
C GLN A 13 5.08 -3.26 14.37
N SER A 14 4.25 -3.48 13.35
CA SER A 14 3.70 -2.41 12.51
C SER A 14 2.80 -1.42 13.28
N GLY A 15 2.30 -1.80 14.47
CA GLY A 15 1.34 -0.99 15.23
C GLY A 15 -0.04 -0.85 14.57
N SER A 16 -0.29 -1.55 13.47
CA SER A 16 -1.54 -1.46 12.73
C SER A 16 -2.70 -2.15 13.44
N SER A 17 -3.85 -1.50 13.47
CA SER A 17 -5.10 -2.10 13.96
C SER A 17 -5.55 -3.31 13.15
N PHE A 18 -5.12 -3.45 11.90
CA PHE A 18 -5.42 -4.64 11.07
C PHE A 18 -4.85 -5.92 11.67
N TYR A 19 -3.66 -5.88 12.26
CA TYR A 19 -3.07 -7.04 12.91
C TYR A 19 -3.99 -7.65 13.98
N TYR A 20 -4.61 -6.82 14.80
CA TYR A 20 -5.56 -7.27 15.82
C TYR A 20 -6.82 -7.91 15.22
N ALA A 21 -7.26 -7.45 14.05
CA ALA A 21 -8.38 -8.05 13.34
C ALA A 21 -8.05 -9.46 12.79
N PHE A 22 -6.78 -9.70 12.41
CA PHE A 22 -6.37 -11.00 11.89
C PHE A 22 -6.48 -12.14 12.91
N ILE A 23 -6.38 -11.84 14.22
CA ILE A 23 -6.45 -12.83 15.31
C ILE A 23 -7.79 -13.58 15.29
N PHE A 24 -8.87 -12.96 14.84
CA PHE A 24 -10.19 -13.56 14.77
C PHE A 24 -10.42 -14.47 13.56
N LEU A 25 -9.48 -14.53 12.63
CA LEU A 25 -9.59 -15.38 11.44
C LEU A 25 -9.21 -16.85 11.75
N PRO A 26 -9.81 -17.82 11.03
CA PRO A 26 -9.37 -19.20 11.05
C PRO A 26 -7.86 -19.32 10.75
N PRO A 27 -7.15 -20.29 11.38
CA PRO A 27 -5.69 -20.37 11.28
C PRO A 27 -5.12 -20.30 9.84
N PRO A 28 -5.66 -20.99 8.81
CA PRO A 28 -5.11 -20.89 7.46
C PRO A 28 -5.23 -19.49 6.85
N ARG A 29 -6.37 -18.83 7.08
CA ARG A 29 -6.60 -17.45 6.58
C ARG A 29 -5.75 -16.45 7.34
N ARG A 30 -5.62 -16.63 8.65
CA ARG A 30 -4.75 -15.79 9.49
C ARG A 30 -3.30 -15.89 9.02
N ALA A 31 -2.77 -17.10 8.82
CA ALA A 31 -1.42 -17.29 8.32
C ALA A 31 -1.19 -16.60 6.97
N ALA A 32 -2.13 -16.76 6.02
CA ALA A 32 -2.04 -16.16 4.70
C ALA A 32 -2.06 -14.62 4.75
N ILE A 33 -3.01 -14.04 5.49
CA ILE A 33 -3.12 -12.57 5.57
C ILE A 33 -1.95 -11.95 6.32
N THR A 34 -1.44 -12.60 7.38
CA THR A 34 -0.28 -12.13 8.13
C THR A 34 0.98 -12.13 7.26
N ALA A 35 1.21 -13.20 6.48
CA ALA A 35 2.33 -13.27 5.55
C ALA A 35 2.23 -12.25 4.42
N PHE A 36 1.04 -12.07 3.84
CA PHE A 36 0.80 -11.07 2.81
C PHE A 36 0.95 -9.64 3.35
N TYR A 37 0.44 -9.36 4.54
CA TYR A 37 0.62 -8.08 5.21
C TYR A 37 2.10 -7.77 5.49
N ALA A 38 2.86 -8.78 5.97
CA ALA A 38 4.29 -8.63 6.18
C ALA A 38 5.03 -8.33 4.86
N PHE A 39 4.62 -8.94 3.73
CA PHE A 39 5.15 -8.60 2.42
C PHE A 39 4.92 -7.12 2.07
N CYS A 40 3.69 -6.65 2.23
CA CYS A 40 3.37 -5.25 1.95
C CYS A 40 4.22 -4.29 2.80
N ARG A 41 4.38 -4.58 4.10
CA ARG A 41 5.21 -3.76 5.01
C ARG A 41 6.68 -3.74 4.62
N GLU A 42 7.29 -4.90 4.36
CA GLU A 42 8.70 -4.99 3.97
C GLU A 42 9.00 -4.23 2.67
N VAL A 43 8.06 -4.25 1.71
CA VAL A 43 8.22 -3.52 0.45
C VAL A 43 8.02 -2.02 0.65
N ASP A 44 7.05 -1.63 1.49
CA ASP A 44 6.75 -0.23 1.82
C ASP A 44 7.90 0.41 2.62
N ASP A 45 8.45 -0.31 3.60
CA ASP A 45 9.60 0.14 4.41
C ASP A 45 10.85 0.44 3.54
N VAL A 46 10.98 -0.18 2.37
CA VAL A 46 12.07 0.15 1.42
C VAL A 46 12.00 1.63 1.01
N VAL A 47 10.81 2.18 0.76
CA VAL A 47 10.64 3.56 0.29
C VAL A 47 10.43 4.55 1.42
N GLU A 48 10.07 4.07 2.61
CA GLU A 48 9.92 4.91 3.79
C GLU A 48 11.23 5.13 4.56
N GLU A 49 12.05 4.10 4.69
CA GLU A 49 13.23 4.09 5.56
C GLU A 49 14.55 4.31 4.82
N VAL A 50 14.64 3.90 3.54
CA VAL A 50 15.88 4.01 2.78
C VAL A 50 16.02 5.41 2.19
N GLN A 51 17.00 6.16 2.67
CA GLN A 51 17.23 7.55 2.25
C GLN A 51 17.82 7.69 0.84
N ASP A 52 18.62 6.73 0.39
CA ASP A 52 19.22 6.75 -0.95
C ASP A 52 18.28 6.11 -1.97
N PRO A 53 17.74 6.90 -2.93
CA PRO A 53 16.81 6.38 -3.93
C PRO A 53 17.39 5.26 -4.80
N SER A 54 18.70 5.24 -5.04
CA SER A 54 19.35 4.19 -5.84
C SER A 54 19.40 2.86 -5.08
N VAL A 55 19.61 2.91 -3.77
CA VAL A 55 19.57 1.74 -2.89
C VAL A 55 18.13 1.24 -2.75
N ALA A 56 17.16 2.14 -2.59
CA ALA A 56 15.75 1.78 -2.56
C ALA A 56 15.31 1.09 -3.86
N ALA A 57 15.66 1.65 -5.02
CA ALA A 57 15.37 1.05 -6.32
C ALA A 57 16.01 -0.34 -6.47
N ALA A 58 17.26 -0.53 -6.05
CA ALA A 58 17.94 -1.83 -6.08
C ALA A 58 17.24 -2.86 -5.17
N LYS A 59 16.76 -2.45 -3.99
CA LYS A 59 15.99 -3.32 -3.09
C LYS A 59 14.64 -3.70 -3.68
N LEU A 60 13.90 -2.78 -4.32
CA LEU A 60 12.65 -3.10 -4.99
C LEU A 60 12.86 -4.05 -6.17
N GLN A 61 13.95 -3.86 -6.94
CA GLN A 61 14.33 -4.81 -8.00
C GLN A 61 14.68 -6.19 -7.44
N TRP A 62 15.36 -6.25 -6.29
CA TRP A 62 15.61 -7.50 -5.60
C TRP A 62 14.29 -8.18 -5.19
N TRP A 63 13.31 -7.44 -4.66
CA TRP A 63 11.98 -7.97 -4.34
C TRP A 63 11.26 -8.55 -5.56
N ARG A 64 11.40 -7.95 -6.75
CA ARG A 64 10.87 -8.51 -8.00
C ARG A 64 11.52 -9.87 -8.32
N GLY A 65 12.83 -9.98 -8.15
CA GLY A 65 13.56 -11.23 -8.30
C GLY A 65 13.12 -12.29 -7.29
N GLU A 66 12.95 -11.91 -6.03
CA GLU A 66 12.45 -12.79 -4.96
C GLU A 66 11.03 -13.29 -5.23
N VAL A 67 10.14 -12.42 -5.71
CA VAL A 67 8.77 -12.82 -6.12
C VAL A 67 8.85 -13.85 -7.25
N ALA A 68 9.65 -13.62 -8.29
CA ALA A 68 9.80 -14.56 -9.39
C ALA A 68 10.33 -15.92 -8.89
N ALA A 69 11.39 -15.92 -8.10
CA ALA A 69 11.97 -17.12 -7.52
C ALA A 69 10.98 -17.89 -6.62
N ALA A 70 10.20 -17.16 -5.81
CA ALA A 70 9.23 -17.75 -4.91
C ALA A 70 8.12 -18.51 -5.65
N PHE A 71 7.59 -17.93 -6.73
CA PHE A 71 6.58 -18.61 -7.56
C PHE A 71 7.16 -19.74 -8.43
N ASP A 72 8.48 -19.72 -8.68
CA ASP A 72 9.22 -20.84 -9.31
C ASP A 72 9.62 -21.95 -8.28
N GLY A 73 9.16 -21.83 -7.03
CA GLY A 73 9.40 -22.82 -5.99
C GLY A 73 10.69 -22.64 -5.16
N HIS A 74 11.36 -21.51 -5.30
CA HIS A 74 12.64 -21.22 -4.65
C HIS A 74 12.59 -19.95 -3.77
N PRO A 75 11.62 -19.81 -2.82
CA PRO A 75 11.55 -18.65 -1.94
C PRO A 75 12.79 -18.60 -1.02
N THR A 76 13.47 -17.47 -0.96
CA THR A 76 14.65 -17.27 -0.12
C THR A 76 14.39 -16.42 1.11
N HIS A 77 13.46 -15.45 0.99
CA HIS A 77 13.12 -14.56 2.10
C HIS A 77 12.08 -15.19 3.03
N PRO A 78 12.15 -15.00 4.36
CA PRO A 78 11.17 -15.58 5.30
C PRO A 78 9.72 -15.21 4.98
N VAL A 79 9.46 -14.00 4.47
CA VAL A 79 8.12 -13.55 4.09
C VAL A 79 7.55 -14.38 2.94
N THR A 80 8.32 -14.59 1.87
CA THR A 80 7.88 -15.41 0.73
C THR A 80 7.78 -16.87 1.11
N GLN A 81 8.71 -17.38 1.93
CA GLN A 81 8.63 -18.74 2.48
C GLN A 81 7.36 -18.97 3.29
N ALA A 82 6.90 -17.98 4.06
CA ALA A 82 5.64 -18.06 4.82
C ALA A 82 4.40 -17.91 3.91
N LEU A 83 4.50 -17.10 2.83
CA LEU A 83 3.37 -16.78 1.95
C LEU A 83 3.07 -17.92 0.94
N MET A 84 4.12 -18.49 0.33
CA MET A 84 3.96 -19.45 -0.79
C MET A 84 3.09 -20.67 -0.47
N PRO A 85 3.14 -21.30 0.73
CA PRO A 85 2.24 -22.40 1.06
C PRO A 85 0.75 -22.05 0.96
N SER A 86 0.40 -20.78 1.13
CA SER A 86 -0.98 -20.29 1.09
C SER A 86 -1.39 -19.74 -0.28
N ALA A 87 -0.44 -19.38 -1.13
CA ALA A 87 -0.69 -18.68 -2.37
C ALA A 87 -1.67 -19.41 -3.33
N PRO A 88 -1.54 -20.73 -3.58
CA PRO A 88 -2.48 -21.43 -4.46
C PRO A 88 -3.89 -21.48 -3.90
N ALA A 89 -4.04 -21.70 -2.59
CA ALA A 89 -5.35 -21.86 -1.96
C ALA A 89 -6.18 -20.57 -1.96
N PHE A 90 -5.53 -19.42 -1.97
CA PHE A 90 -6.17 -18.09 -1.93
C PHE A 90 -6.02 -17.31 -3.24
N GLY A 91 -5.54 -17.93 -4.31
CA GLY A 91 -5.39 -17.28 -5.62
C GLY A 91 -4.44 -16.06 -5.58
N ILE A 92 -3.39 -16.14 -4.76
CA ILE A 92 -2.35 -15.11 -4.74
C ILE A 92 -1.40 -15.40 -5.92
N GLU A 93 -1.25 -14.44 -6.79
CA GLU A 93 -0.50 -14.55 -8.03
C GLU A 93 0.68 -13.57 -8.07
N PRO A 94 1.72 -13.81 -8.91
CA PRO A 94 2.84 -12.88 -9.06
C PRO A 94 2.41 -11.44 -9.35
N ARG A 95 1.33 -11.26 -10.12
CA ARG A 95 0.82 -9.93 -10.48
C ARG A 95 0.42 -9.09 -9.26
N HIS A 96 -0.11 -9.72 -8.21
CA HIS A 96 -0.51 -9.01 -7.00
C HIS A 96 0.70 -8.45 -6.25
N LEU A 97 1.75 -9.27 -6.08
CA LEU A 97 2.95 -8.84 -5.38
C LEU A 97 3.73 -7.80 -6.19
N ASN A 98 3.82 -8.01 -7.52
CA ASN A 98 4.48 -7.05 -8.41
C ASN A 98 3.72 -5.71 -8.48
N ALA A 99 2.39 -5.69 -8.36
CA ALA A 99 1.62 -4.46 -8.31
C ALA A 99 1.94 -3.63 -7.05
N VAL A 100 2.10 -4.28 -5.89
CA VAL A 100 2.53 -3.60 -4.66
C VAL A 100 3.92 -2.99 -4.84
N ILE A 101 4.87 -3.76 -5.39
CA ILE A 101 6.23 -3.27 -5.67
C ILE A 101 6.19 -2.06 -6.64
N GLU A 102 5.38 -2.12 -7.71
CA GLU A 102 5.20 -1.02 -8.67
C GLU A 102 4.63 0.23 -8.00
N GLY A 103 3.69 0.06 -7.06
CA GLY A 103 3.16 1.16 -6.27
C GLY A 103 4.26 1.86 -5.46
N CYS A 104 5.11 1.10 -4.78
CA CYS A 104 6.24 1.64 -4.03
C CYS A 104 7.31 2.26 -4.95
N GLU A 105 7.56 1.69 -6.14
CA GLU A 105 8.44 2.32 -7.14
C GLU A 105 7.91 3.69 -7.59
N THR A 106 6.58 3.84 -7.67
CA THR A 106 5.97 5.13 -7.99
C THR A 106 6.37 6.21 -6.99
N ASP A 107 6.47 5.88 -5.71
CA ASP A 107 6.89 6.81 -4.65
C ASP A 107 8.38 7.24 -4.75
N LEU A 108 9.21 6.46 -5.41
CA LEU A 108 10.60 6.84 -5.71
C LEU A 108 10.71 7.73 -6.95
N GLN A 109 9.82 7.53 -7.93
CA GLN A 109 9.92 8.16 -9.24
C GLN A 109 9.22 9.52 -9.30
N GLN A 110 8.15 9.69 -8.52
CA GLN A 110 7.35 10.91 -8.56
C GLN A 110 6.85 11.33 -7.19
N THR A 111 6.89 12.63 -6.95
CA THR A 111 6.40 13.26 -5.71
C THR A 111 5.06 13.98 -5.90
N ARG A 112 4.52 13.97 -7.12
CA ARG A 112 3.31 14.71 -7.51
C ARG A 112 2.48 13.93 -8.52
N PHE A 113 1.17 14.05 -8.44
CA PHE A 113 0.21 13.50 -9.39
C PHE A 113 -0.44 14.63 -10.22
N LEU A 114 -0.54 14.43 -11.54
CA LEU A 114 -1.09 15.44 -12.44
C LEU A 114 -2.60 15.62 -12.23
N ASP A 115 -3.31 14.49 -12.21
CA ASP A 115 -4.77 14.44 -12.14
C ASP A 115 -5.23 13.26 -11.25
N PHE A 116 -6.55 13.20 -11.02
CA PHE A 116 -7.15 12.15 -10.22
C PHE A 116 -6.97 10.74 -10.84
N ALA A 117 -6.95 10.63 -12.16
CA ALA A 117 -6.75 9.34 -12.82
C ALA A 117 -5.35 8.76 -12.53
N ALA A 118 -4.32 9.63 -12.50
CA ALA A 118 -2.96 9.22 -12.11
C ALA A 118 -2.91 8.80 -10.63
N LEU A 119 -3.53 9.55 -9.73
CA LEU A 119 -3.63 9.18 -8.32
C LEU A 119 -4.42 7.88 -8.12
N ALA A 120 -5.54 7.70 -8.82
CA ALA A 120 -6.36 6.49 -8.71
C ALA A 120 -5.60 5.23 -9.15
N ARG A 121 -4.74 5.32 -10.18
CA ARG A 121 -3.85 4.21 -10.58
C ARG A 121 -2.87 3.85 -9.46
N TYR A 122 -2.24 4.83 -8.84
CA TYR A 122 -1.38 4.61 -7.69
C TYR A 122 -2.15 3.93 -6.54
N CYS A 123 -3.30 4.49 -6.14
CA CYS A 123 -4.14 3.91 -5.09
C CYS A 123 -4.58 2.46 -5.42
N HIS A 124 -4.82 2.15 -6.70
CA HIS A 124 -5.11 0.78 -7.11
C HIS A 124 -3.94 -0.17 -6.83
N LEU A 125 -2.71 0.24 -7.12
CA LEU A 125 -1.51 -0.58 -6.88
C LEU A 125 -1.26 -0.83 -5.39
N VAL A 126 -1.33 0.22 -4.55
CA VAL A 126 -0.97 0.12 -3.13
C VAL A 126 -2.12 -0.28 -2.20
N ALA A 127 -3.37 -0.19 -2.65
CA ALA A 127 -4.54 -0.48 -1.81
C ALA A 127 -5.59 -1.34 -2.53
N GLY A 128 -5.91 -1.07 -3.80
CA GLY A 128 -6.91 -1.83 -4.54
C GLY A 128 -6.54 -3.31 -4.69
N VAL A 129 -5.32 -3.60 -5.13
CA VAL A 129 -4.79 -4.96 -5.26
C VAL A 129 -4.65 -5.63 -3.89
N VAL A 130 -4.25 -4.90 -2.86
CA VAL A 130 -4.21 -5.39 -1.48
C VAL A 130 -5.59 -5.82 -1.01
N GLY A 131 -6.62 -5.02 -1.31
CA GLY A 131 -8.02 -5.35 -1.05
C GLY A 131 -8.50 -6.61 -1.80
N GLU A 132 -8.10 -6.79 -3.06
CA GLU A 132 -8.42 -8.00 -3.84
C GLU A 132 -7.85 -9.26 -3.18
N VAL A 133 -6.56 -9.25 -2.82
CA VAL A 133 -5.91 -10.38 -2.13
C VAL A 133 -6.57 -10.65 -0.78
N ALA A 134 -6.85 -9.62 0.00
CA ALA A 134 -7.55 -9.76 1.27
C ALA A 134 -8.94 -10.37 1.09
N ALA A 135 -9.73 -9.95 0.09
CA ALA A 135 -11.04 -10.52 -0.22
C ALA A 135 -10.95 -12.01 -0.60
N ASN A 136 -9.92 -12.41 -1.35
CA ASN A 136 -9.67 -13.82 -1.68
C ASN A 136 -9.38 -14.64 -0.41
N ILE A 137 -8.48 -14.14 0.46
CA ILE A 137 -8.12 -14.81 1.73
C ILE A 137 -9.33 -14.90 2.65
N PHE A 138 -10.18 -13.88 2.72
CA PHE A 138 -11.40 -13.86 3.55
C PHE A 138 -12.50 -14.77 2.98
N GLY A 139 -12.33 -15.28 1.76
CA GLY A 139 -13.20 -16.29 1.16
C GLY A 139 -14.38 -15.68 0.44
N ARG A 140 -14.13 -14.70 -0.41
CA ARG A 140 -15.17 -14.16 -1.31
C ARG A 140 -15.84 -15.26 -2.12
N THR A 141 -17.13 -15.09 -2.36
CA THR A 141 -17.95 -16.03 -3.14
C THR A 141 -18.52 -15.40 -4.42
N GLN A 142 -18.34 -14.10 -4.60
CA GLN A 142 -18.90 -13.34 -5.72
C GLN A 142 -17.82 -12.45 -6.36
N ASP A 143 -17.83 -12.35 -7.68
CA ASP A 143 -16.88 -11.47 -8.40
C ASP A 143 -17.11 -9.98 -8.12
N ALA A 144 -18.35 -9.59 -7.83
CA ALA A 144 -18.66 -8.23 -7.39
C ALA A 144 -17.89 -7.80 -6.12
N THR A 145 -17.45 -8.76 -5.28
CA THR A 145 -16.65 -8.49 -4.09
C THR A 145 -15.28 -7.92 -4.44
N VAL A 146 -14.69 -8.29 -5.59
CA VAL A 146 -13.42 -7.71 -6.06
C VAL A 146 -13.58 -6.22 -6.38
N GLN A 147 -14.66 -5.86 -7.08
CA GLN A 147 -14.95 -4.46 -7.38
C GLN A 147 -15.19 -3.64 -6.10
N TYR A 148 -15.91 -4.24 -5.15
CA TYR A 148 -16.08 -3.62 -3.83
C TYR A 148 -14.74 -3.43 -3.11
N ALA A 149 -13.88 -4.45 -3.10
CA ALA A 149 -12.56 -4.39 -2.47
C ALA A 149 -11.67 -3.30 -3.11
N HIS A 150 -11.69 -3.16 -4.44
CA HIS A 150 -10.97 -2.10 -5.14
C HIS A 150 -11.47 -0.70 -4.75
N ARG A 151 -12.80 -0.50 -4.71
CA ARG A 151 -13.40 0.79 -4.33
C ARG A 151 -13.13 1.12 -2.87
N LEU A 152 -13.23 0.13 -1.98
CA LEU A 152 -12.91 0.30 -0.56
C LEU A 152 -11.42 0.62 -0.37
N GLY A 153 -10.53 -0.08 -1.07
CA GLY A 153 -9.10 0.20 -1.06
C GLY A 153 -8.79 1.64 -1.51
N LEU A 154 -9.42 2.08 -2.61
CA LEU A 154 -9.31 3.48 -3.06
C LEU A 154 -9.78 4.47 -1.99
N ALA A 155 -10.95 4.25 -1.40
CA ALA A 155 -11.51 5.14 -0.37
C ALA A 155 -10.62 5.20 0.87
N LEU A 156 -10.10 4.07 1.34
CA LEU A 156 -9.18 4.01 2.47
C LEU A 156 -7.86 4.73 2.17
N GLN A 157 -7.29 4.53 0.98
CA GLN A 157 -6.05 5.19 0.60
C GLN A 157 -6.22 6.70 0.43
N LEU A 158 -7.32 7.17 -0.15
CA LEU A 158 -7.63 8.59 -0.21
C LEU A 158 -7.79 9.20 1.19
N THR A 159 -8.41 8.47 2.12
CA THR A 159 -8.52 8.88 3.53
C THR A 159 -7.14 9.01 4.19
N ASN A 160 -6.24 8.05 3.95
CA ASN A 160 -4.85 8.13 4.42
C ASN A 160 -4.14 9.35 3.85
N ILE A 161 -4.20 9.57 2.53
CA ILE A 161 -3.60 10.72 1.85
C ILE A 161 -4.09 12.04 2.43
N ILE A 162 -5.39 12.16 2.71
CA ILE A 162 -5.96 13.38 3.30
C ILE A 162 -5.49 13.57 4.75
N ARG A 163 -5.46 12.50 5.54
CA ARG A 163 -5.01 12.53 6.93
C ARG A 163 -3.53 12.91 7.04
N ASP A 164 -2.70 12.38 6.15
CA ASP A 164 -1.25 12.40 6.26
C ASP A 164 -0.59 13.52 5.44
N VAL A 165 -1.35 14.45 4.85
CA VAL A 165 -0.84 15.57 4.02
C VAL A 165 0.34 16.30 4.67
N GLY A 166 0.28 16.55 5.99
CA GLY A 166 1.36 17.24 6.71
C GLY A 166 2.64 16.41 6.84
N ASP A 167 2.51 15.10 7.00
CA ASP A 167 3.63 14.18 7.12
C ASP A 167 4.27 13.91 5.75
N ASP A 168 3.45 13.77 4.71
CA ASP A 168 3.90 13.64 3.33
C ASP A 168 4.65 14.90 2.86
N ALA A 169 4.15 16.08 3.22
CA ALA A 169 4.82 17.34 2.93
C ALA A 169 6.21 17.43 3.58
N ARG A 170 6.40 16.84 4.78
CA ARG A 170 7.72 16.76 5.42
C ARG A 170 8.73 15.95 4.62
N ARG A 171 8.23 14.97 3.87
CA ARG A 171 9.01 14.11 2.95
C ARG A 171 9.10 14.69 1.54
N GLY A 172 8.57 15.91 1.30
CA GLY A 172 8.54 16.56 -0.01
C GLY A 172 7.50 16.00 -0.98
N ARG A 173 6.54 15.20 -0.49
CA ARG A 173 5.49 14.56 -1.30
C ARG A 173 4.16 15.28 -1.16
N ILE A 174 3.42 15.37 -2.27
CA ILE A 174 2.03 15.85 -2.28
C ILE A 174 1.23 14.92 -3.19
N TYR A 175 0.43 14.04 -2.59
CA TYR A 175 -0.42 13.08 -3.31
C TYR A 175 -1.66 13.74 -3.91
N LEU A 176 -2.14 14.86 -3.34
CA LEU A 176 -3.27 15.59 -3.90
C LEU A 176 -2.98 16.04 -5.34
N PRO A 177 -3.86 15.74 -6.31
CA PRO A 177 -3.60 16.03 -7.72
C PRO A 177 -3.41 17.53 -8.00
N ILE A 178 -2.50 17.85 -8.90
CA ILE A 178 -2.23 19.23 -9.30
C ILE A 178 -3.51 19.90 -9.84
N SER A 179 -4.30 19.17 -10.63
CA SER A 179 -5.59 19.65 -11.15
C SER A 179 -6.57 20.04 -10.04
N GLU A 180 -6.64 19.26 -8.95
CA GLU A 180 -7.51 19.57 -7.82
C GLU A 180 -6.97 20.76 -7.01
N LEU A 181 -5.68 20.81 -6.77
CA LEU A 181 -5.07 21.94 -6.08
C LEU A 181 -5.34 23.26 -6.84
N GLN A 182 -5.24 23.24 -8.18
CA GLN A 182 -5.56 24.39 -9.02
C GLN A 182 -7.05 24.75 -8.96
N ARG A 183 -7.93 23.75 -9.02
CA ARG A 183 -9.40 23.94 -8.94
C ARG A 183 -9.83 24.65 -7.66
N PHE A 184 -9.18 24.35 -6.53
CA PHE A 184 -9.49 24.94 -5.23
C PHE A 184 -8.54 26.07 -4.82
N ASP A 185 -7.73 26.59 -5.76
CA ASP A 185 -6.74 27.66 -5.53
C ASP A 185 -5.80 27.38 -4.33
N VAL A 186 -5.37 26.12 -4.19
CA VAL A 186 -4.37 25.70 -3.20
C VAL A 186 -3.02 25.60 -3.88
N LYS A 187 -2.02 26.29 -3.35
CA LYS A 187 -0.67 26.29 -3.94
C LYS A 187 0.22 25.26 -3.24
N ALA A 188 0.99 24.52 -4.04
CA ALA A 188 1.89 23.48 -3.52
C ALA A 188 2.87 23.99 -2.46
N HIS A 189 3.37 25.24 -2.60
CA HIS A 189 4.29 25.81 -1.62
C HIS A 189 3.61 26.05 -0.25
N GLU A 190 2.32 26.35 -0.25
CA GLU A 190 1.56 26.48 0.99
C GLU A 190 1.55 25.14 1.74
N ILE A 191 1.40 24.00 1.02
CA ILE A 191 1.49 22.64 1.60
C ILE A 191 2.90 22.37 2.12
N LEU A 192 3.93 22.61 1.34
CA LEU A 192 5.31 22.29 1.69
C LEU A 192 5.86 23.17 2.81
N ARG A 193 5.46 24.45 2.90
CA ARG A 193 5.92 25.40 3.94
C ARG A 193 5.10 25.37 5.21
N ARG A 194 3.96 24.67 5.22
CA ARG A 194 3.04 24.63 6.35
C ARG A 194 2.58 26.03 6.81
N GLU A 195 2.41 26.95 5.89
CA GLU A 195 2.07 28.36 6.18
C GLU A 195 0.59 28.54 6.55
N ALA A 196 -0.24 27.50 6.42
CA ALA A 196 -1.64 27.52 6.80
C ALA A 196 -1.97 26.42 7.83
N PRO A 197 -3.05 26.56 8.63
CA PRO A 197 -3.56 25.46 9.44
C PRO A 197 -4.21 24.41 8.53
N TRP A 198 -3.38 23.53 8.01
CA TRP A 198 -3.62 22.54 6.94
C TRP A 198 -4.84 21.65 7.14
N GLY A 199 -5.12 21.26 8.37
CA GLY A 199 -6.18 20.32 8.64
C GLY A 199 -7.58 20.93 8.66
N TYR A 200 -7.73 22.24 8.43
CA TYR A 200 -8.98 22.92 8.74
C TYR A 200 -9.46 23.95 7.70
N SER A 201 -8.76 24.08 6.55
CA SER A 201 -9.31 24.97 5.51
C SER A 201 -10.48 24.27 4.82
N GLU A 202 -11.58 24.99 4.60
CA GLU A 202 -12.74 24.51 3.85
C GLU A 202 -12.31 23.93 2.48
N ARG A 203 -11.32 24.53 1.83
CA ARG A 203 -10.76 24.12 0.54
C ARG A 203 -10.19 22.69 0.58
N PHE A 204 -9.50 22.31 1.64
CA PHE A 204 -8.98 20.95 1.83
C PHE A 204 -10.08 19.91 2.03
N THR A 205 -11.08 20.30 2.81
CA THR A 205 -12.26 19.46 3.06
C THR A 205 -13.03 19.24 1.77
N GLU A 206 -13.11 20.23 0.88
CA GLU A 206 -13.78 20.12 -0.42
C GLU A 206 -13.04 19.20 -1.38
N ILE A 207 -11.69 19.23 -1.42
CA ILE A 207 -10.90 18.26 -2.22
C ILE A 207 -11.21 16.83 -1.75
N GLY A 208 -11.22 16.58 -0.46
CA GLY A 208 -11.57 15.27 0.09
C GLY A 208 -12.99 14.83 -0.28
N ARG A 209 -13.98 15.72 -0.18
CA ARG A 209 -15.39 15.41 -0.52
C ARG A 209 -15.64 15.16 -2.01
N ALA A 210 -14.83 15.73 -2.89
CA ALA A 210 -15.02 15.58 -4.34
C ALA A 210 -14.71 14.16 -4.84
N HIS A 211 -14.02 13.34 -4.06
CA HIS A 211 -13.48 12.03 -4.50
C HIS A 211 -13.80 10.87 -3.55
N VAL A 212 -14.48 11.08 -2.45
CA VAL A 212 -15.03 10.07 -1.53
C VAL A 212 -16.53 10.03 -1.67
#